data_736e07bd3df5a4ae823cd1e3509da6ac
#
_entry.id   736e07bd3df5a4ae823cd1e3509da6ac
#
_cell.length_a   1.000
_cell.length_b   1.000
_cell.length_c   1.000
_cell.angle_alpha   90.00
_cell.angle_beta   90.00
_cell.angle_gamma   90.00
#
_symmetry.space_group_name_H-M   'P 1'
#
loop_
_entity.id
_entity.type
_entity.pdbx_description
1 polymer ?
#
loop_
_entity_poly.entity_id
_entity_poly.type
_entity_poly.pdbx_seq_one_letter_code
_entity_poly.pdbx_strand_id
1 'polypeptide(L)'
;MNPTHRHTLVSCALLAGLWMASAKADIPPVYRLIAAKHGLSGESLYHRALRASGRQSAYAREPTPWPWTVRLCLGSRCETVYPATREAMETVLAAGQQAGLTLYVGPLALRWDPATLPLRAATQPRITINAAAYQLAVALQATPRGPFTRIPADRGPPISRNRYPAAANWSELIERVAAEEGLPAALVHAVVAVESRYDDRAVSPKGAVGLMQLMPETAERFGLPRAARTDPERNLRAGTRYLGWLLRYFNGDLTLAIAGYNAGEHRVDRYGRQIPPYPETQQYVRRVVAHLARRINGEPPS
;
A
#
# COMPACT_ATOMS: atom_id res chain seq x y z
N MET A 1 -6.45 79.47 26.83
CA MET A 1 -7.70 78.81 27.19
C MET A 1 -8.04 77.74 26.15
N ASN A 2 -8.08 76.54 26.59
CA ASN A 2 -8.33 75.30 25.76
C ASN A 2 -9.76 75.24 25.25
N PRO A 3 -9.97 74.63 24.12
CA PRO A 3 -10.91 73.47 24.07
C PRO A 3 -10.43 72.23 23.27
N THR A 4 -10.39 71.21 23.99
CA THR A 4 -10.86 69.80 23.69
C THR A 4 -10.96 69.33 22.27
N HIS A 5 -10.02 68.48 21.85
CA HIS A 5 -10.13 67.53 20.73
C HIS A 5 -10.84 66.26 21.21
N ARG A 6 -12.02 65.98 20.66
CA ARG A 6 -12.67 64.69 20.71
C ARG A 6 -12.12 63.85 19.54
N HIS A 7 -11.37 62.84 19.86
CA HIS A 7 -10.96 61.82 18.89
C HIS A 7 -12.09 60.85 18.67
N THR A 8 -12.62 60.86 17.48
CA THR A 8 -13.50 59.84 16.93
C THR A 8 -12.68 58.59 16.57
N LEU A 9 -12.81 57.55 17.37
CA LEU A 9 -12.37 56.21 17.01
C LEU A 9 -13.34 55.65 15.94
N VAL A 10 -12.97 55.76 14.68
CA VAL A 10 -13.63 55.03 13.59
C VAL A 10 -12.95 53.67 13.44
N SER A 11 -13.78 52.66 13.61
CA SER A 11 -13.50 51.24 13.51
C SER A 11 -12.57 50.82 12.38
N CYS A 12 -11.39 50.34 12.74
CA CYS A 12 -10.53 49.46 11.90
C CYS A 12 -10.91 47.97 12.07
N ALA A 13 -12.19 47.68 11.92
CA ALA A 13 -12.70 46.31 12.10
C ALA A 13 -13.21 45.64 10.81
N LEU A 14 -12.83 46.10 9.61
CA LEU A 14 -13.33 45.58 8.34
C LEU A 14 -12.26 45.19 7.30
N LEU A 15 -10.99 45.02 7.71
CA LEU A 15 -9.94 44.58 6.79
C LEU A 15 -9.23 43.26 7.20
N ALA A 16 -9.73 42.53 8.20
CA ALA A 16 -9.19 41.23 8.60
C ALA A 16 -9.91 40.04 7.95
N GLY A 17 -10.87 40.28 7.08
CA GLY A 17 -11.72 39.24 6.51
C GLY A 17 -11.38 38.78 5.07
N LEU A 18 -10.33 39.31 4.43
CA LEU A 18 -10.07 39.09 3.00
C LEU A 18 -8.69 38.49 2.67
N TRP A 19 -8.00 37.92 3.66
CA TRP A 19 -6.66 37.31 3.42
C TRP A 19 -6.57 35.84 3.78
N MET A 20 -7.64 35.06 3.53
CA MET A 20 -7.57 33.59 3.54
C MET A 20 -8.33 32.97 2.37
N ALA A 21 -8.28 33.57 1.22
CA ALA A 21 -8.39 32.81 -0.01
C ALA A 21 -6.99 32.25 -0.29
N SER A 22 -6.55 31.27 0.53
CA SER A 22 -5.43 30.40 0.18
C SER A 22 -5.74 29.87 -1.20
N ALA A 23 -5.00 30.30 -2.22
CA ALA A 23 -5.02 29.70 -3.53
C ALA A 23 -4.78 28.20 -3.30
N LYS A 24 -5.84 27.39 -3.44
CA LYS A 24 -5.74 25.94 -3.35
C LYS A 24 -4.70 25.55 -4.40
N ALA A 25 -3.49 25.21 -3.94
CA ALA A 25 -2.43 24.73 -4.81
C ALA A 25 -3.05 23.67 -5.72
N ASP A 26 -2.92 23.85 -7.03
CA ASP A 26 -3.56 22.93 -7.98
C ASP A 26 -2.89 21.57 -7.87
N ILE A 27 -3.56 20.66 -7.15
CA ILE A 27 -3.05 19.34 -6.84
C ILE A 27 -2.94 18.56 -8.14
N PRO A 28 -1.76 18.11 -8.54
CA PRO A 28 -1.59 17.36 -9.78
C PRO A 28 -2.56 16.17 -9.86
N PRO A 29 -3.19 15.94 -11.02
CA PRO A 29 -4.22 14.91 -11.20
C PRO A 29 -3.80 13.52 -10.72
N VAL A 30 -2.51 13.18 -10.82
CA VAL A 30 -1.96 11.90 -10.38
C VAL A 30 -2.18 11.65 -8.89
N TYR A 31 -2.06 12.68 -8.04
CA TYR A 31 -2.29 12.55 -6.60
C TYR A 31 -3.79 12.37 -6.29
N ARG A 32 -4.67 13.09 -6.97
CA ARG A 32 -6.12 12.94 -6.82
C ARG A 32 -6.58 11.53 -7.25
N LEU A 33 -6.09 11.07 -8.41
CA LEU A 33 -6.44 9.76 -8.97
C LEU A 33 -5.98 8.62 -8.06
N ILE A 34 -4.71 8.67 -7.63
CA ILE A 34 -4.13 7.63 -6.76
C ILE A 34 -4.78 7.68 -5.37
N ALA A 35 -5.00 8.85 -4.79
CA ALA A 35 -5.63 8.98 -3.49
C ALA A 35 -7.06 8.39 -3.49
N ALA A 36 -7.88 8.74 -4.50
CA ALA A 36 -9.23 8.21 -4.67
C ALA A 36 -9.24 6.68 -4.75
N LYS A 37 -8.28 6.09 -5.44
CA LYS A 37 -8.12 4.63 -5.57
C LYS A 37 -7.89 3.92 -4.22
N HIS A 38 -7.32 4.63 -3.24
CA HIS A 38 -6.99 4.08 -1.93
C HIS A 38 -7.84 4.66 -0.78
N GLY A 39 -8.93 5.36 -1.10
CA GLY A 39 -9.78 6.00 -0.09
C GLY A 39 -9.10 7.11 0.69
N LEU A 40 -8.10 7.77 0.10
CA LEU A 40 -7.35 8.87 0.69
C LEU A 40 -7.78 10.22 0.12
N SER A 41 -7.52 11.31 0.87
CA SER A 41 -7.60 12.67 0.35
C SER A 41 -6.43 12.97 -0.57
N GLY A 42 -6.70 13.45 -1.80
CA GLY A 42 -5.66 13.89 -2.73
C GLY A 42 -4.79 15.00 -2.16
N GLU A 43 -5.39 15.90 -1.39
CA GLU A 43 -4.72 16.99 -0.69
C GLU A 43 -3.75 16.46 0.38
N SER A 44 -4.21 15.55 1.22
CA SER A 44 -3.37 14.92 2.25
C SER A 44 -2.20 14.18 1.64
N LEU A 45 -2.41 13.45 0.54
CA LEU A 45 -1.36 12.71 -0.15
C LEU A 45 -0.33 13.66 -0.78
N TYR A 46 -0.79 14.75 -1.41
CA TYR A 46 0.07 15.76 -2.02
C TYR A 46 0.90 16.52 -0.99
N HIS A 47 0.29 16.97 0.11
CA HIS A 47 1.02 17.63 1.19
C HIS A 47 2.05 16.72 1.87
N ARG A 48 1.77 15.41 1.97
CA ARG A 48 2.78 14.45 2.41
C ARG A 48 3.96 14.38 1.45
N ALA A 49 3.70 14.32 0.16
CA ALA A 49 4.74 14.32 -0.86
C ALA A 49 5.57 15.61 -0.82
N LEU A 50 4.94 16.76 -0.64
CA LEU A 50 5.64 18.04 -0.46
C LEU A 50 6.58 18.02 0.75
N ARG A 51 6.12 17.50 1.89
CA ARG A 51 6.97 17.39 3.09
C ARG A 51 8.13 16.43 2.94
N ALA A 52 7.93 15.34 2.20
CA ALA A 52 8.94 14.29 2.03
C ALA A 52 9.96 14.61 0.95
N SER A 53 9.58 15.34 -0.10
CA SER A 53 10.37 15.54 -1.31
C SER A 53 10.22 16.91 -1.95
N GLY A 54 9.54 17.86 -1.29
CA GLY A 54 9.31 19.19 -1.84
C GLY A 54 10.61 19.92 -2.12
N ARG A 55 10.77 20.42 -3.34
CA ARG A 55 11.91 21.22 -3.77
C ARG A 55 11.44 22.50 -4.43
N GLN A 56 12.06 23.61 -4.07
CA GLN A 56 11.88 24.86 -4.79
C GLN A 56 12.56 24.74 -6.17
N SER A 57 11.77 24.87 -7.21
CA SER A 57 12.29 24.95 -8.59
C SER A 57 12.53 26.41 -8.97
N ALA A 58 13.54 26.68 -9.77
CA ALA A 58 13.77 28.03 -10.32
C ALA A 58 12.60 28.52 -11.19
N TYR A 59 11.76 27.61 -11.66
CA TYR A 59 10.61 27.90 -12.55
C TYR A 59 9.24 27.82 -11.86
N ALA A 60 9.19 27.39 -10.59
CA ALA A 60 7.95 27.28 -9.83
C ALA A 60 7.91 28.29 -8.68
N ARG A 61 6.77 28.98 -8.50
CA ARG A 61 6.58 29.92 -7.38
C ARG A 61 6.50 29.20 -6.03
N GLU A 62 6.05 27.95 -6.04
CA GLU A 62 5.90 27.13 -4.82
C GLU A 62 6.68 25.82 -4.94
N PRO A 63 7.11 25.22 -3.80
CA PRO A 63 7.75 23.92 -3.81
C PRO A 63 6.83 22.86 -4.44
N THR A 64 7.40 21.98 -5.24
CA THR A 64 6.68 20.84 -5.80
C THR A 64 7.35 19.53 -5.40
N PRO A 65 6.60 18.41 -5.23
CA PRO A 65 7.21 17.13 -4.96
C PRO A 65 8.13 16.72 -6.12
N TRP A 66 9.39 16.42 -5.79
CA TRP A 66 10.35 15.99 -6.80
C TRP A 66 10.15 14.52 -7.15
N PRO A 67 9.91 14.16 -8.41
CA PRO A 67 9.54 12.79 -8.80
C PRO A 67 10.64 11.75 -8.53
N TRP A 68 11.90 12.12 -8.70
CA TRP A 68 13.06 11.23 -8.55
C TRP A 68 13.81 11.44 -7.24
N THR A 69 13.08 11.64 -6.15
CA THR A 69 13.68 11.78 -4.83
C THR A 69 14.26 10.45 -4.35
N VAL A 70 15.46 10.47 -3.82
CA VAL A 70 16.09 9.34 -3.11
C VAL A 70 16.54 9.79 -1.75
N ARG A 71 16.13 9.07 -0.71
CA ARG A 71 16.63 9.26 0.64
C ARG A 71 17.53 8.09 1.00
N LEU A 72 18.76 8.39 1.37
CA LEU A 72 19.84 7.46 1.69
C LEU A 72 20.03 7.47 3.20
N CYS A 73 19.92 6.34 3.88
CA CYS A 73 20.02 6.26 5.33
C CYS A 73 21.05 5.22 5.78
N LEU A 74 21.91 5.63 6.73
CA LEU A 74 22.78 4.75 7.51
C LEU A 74 22.40 4.87 8.98
N GLY A 75 21.69 3.87 9.51
CA GLY A 75 21.08 3.95 10.82
C GLY A 75 20.08 5.12 10.91
N SER A 76 20.27 6.03 11.87
CA SER A 76 19.43 7.21 12.05
C SER A 76 19.82 8.42 11.18
N ARG A 77 20.97 8.38 10.54
CA ARG A 77 21.44 9.46 9.68
C ARG A 77 20.93 9.27 8.27
N CYS A 78 20.21 10.26 7.75
CA CYS A 78 19.64 10.21 6.42
C CYS A 78 19.95 11.48 5.65
N GLU A 79 20.24 11.33 4.37
CA GLU A 79 20.40 12.40 3.40
C GLU A 79 19.39 12.25 2.27
N THR A 80 18.86 13.36 1.77
CA THR A 80 17.91 13.34 0.65
C THR A 80 18.56 13.98 -0.57
N VAL A 81 18.63 13.24 -1.64
CA VAL A 81 19.15 13.69 -2.93
C VAL A 81 18.02 13.80 -3.96
N TYR A 82 18.20 14.68 -4.91
CA TYR A 82 17.21 15.02 -5.93
C TYR A 82 17.79 14.84 -7.33
N PRO A 83 17.95 13.61 -7.83
CA PRO A 83 18.44 13.35 -9.18
C PRO A 83 17.64 14.14 -10.22
N ALA A 84 18.33 14.70 -11.20
CA ALA A 84 17.69 15.50 -12.24
C ALA A 84 16.97 14.64 -13.28
N THR A 85 17.43 13.40 -13.48
CA THR A 85 16.89 12.47 -14.46
C THR A 85 16.65 11.09 -13.82
N ARG A 86 15.94 10.25 -14.54
CA ARG A 86 15.71 8.86 -14.16
C ARG A 86 17.02 8.07 -14.08
N GLU A 87 17.91 8.25 -15.05
CA GLU A 87 19.20 7.57 -15.14
C GLU A 87 20.11 7.95 -13.97
N ALA A 88 20.09 9.24 -13.59
CA ALA A 88 20.78 9.70 -12.39
C ALA A 88 20.23 9.07 -11.12
N MET A 89 18.90 8.87 -11.02
CA MET A 89 18.28 8.15 -9.90
C MET A 89 18.72 6.69 -9.87
N GLU A 90 18.73 6.00 -11.01
CA GLU A 90 19.20 4.60 -11.12
C GLU A 90 20.63 4.46 -10.63
N THR A 91 21.50 5.39 -10.99
CA THR A 91 22.91 5.44 -10.53
C THR A 91 23.01 5.61 -9.01
N VAL A 92 22.23 6.53 -8.43
CA VAL A 92 22.21 6.75 -6.97
C VAL A 92 21.70 5.52 -6.22
N LEU A 93 20.67 4.86 -6.74
CA LEU A 93 20.12 3.65 -6.13
C LEU A 93 21.10 2.49 -6.15
N ALA A 94 21.79 2.27 -7.29
CA ALA A 94 22.79 1.22 -7.40
C ALA A 94 23.96 1.46 -6.44
N ALA A 95 24.48 2.69 -6.36
CA ALA A 95 25.56 3.05 -5.45
C ALA A 95 25.15 2.89 -3.97
N GLY A 96 23.95 3.35 -3.61
CA GLY A 96 23.43 3.22 -2.25
C GLY A 96 23.22 1.76 -1.83
N GLN A 97 22.77 0.92 -2.74
CA GLN A 97 22.64 -0.52 -2.52
C GLN A 97 23.98 -1.19 -2.29
N GLN A 98 24.98 -0.88 -3.12
CA GLN A 98 26.35 -1.40 -2.96
C GLN A 98 26.97 -0.97 -1.62
N ALA A 99 26.65 0.24 -1.16
CA ALA A 99 27.09 0.77 0.13
C ALA A 99 26.29 0.23 1.33
N GLY A 100 25.32 -0.66 1.14
CA GLY A 100 24.50 -1.24 2.22
C GLY A 100 23.56 -0.24 2.89
N LEU A 101 23.19 0.85 2.22
CA LEU A 101 22.31 1.88 2.77
C LEU A 101 20.84 1.44 2.71
N THR A 102 20.04 1.92 3.65
CA THR A 102 18.58 1.86 3.54
C THR A 102 18.13 2.98 2.62
N LEU A 103 17.39 2.61 1.57
CA LEU A 103 16.99 3.52 0.50
C LEU A 103 15.48 3.75 0.53
N TYR A 104 15.09 5.02 0.33
CA TYR A 104 13.70 5.40 0.12
C TYR A 104 13.57 6.13 -1.20
N VAL A 105 12.50 5.85 -1.95
CA VAL A 105 12.34 6.32 -3.32
C VAL A 105 11.02 7.06 -3.53
N GLY A 106 11.05 7.98 -4.47
CA GLY A 106 9.88 8.71 -4.94
C GLY A 106 9.38 9.79 -3.99
N PRO A 107 8.33 10.50 -4.41
CA PRO A 107 7.86 11.71 -3.71
C PRO A 107 7.35 11.46 -2.31
N LEU A 108 6.96 10.24 -1.97
CA LEU A 108 6.41 9.86 -0.68
C LEU A 108 7.39 9.06 0.20
N ALA A 109 8.66 9.02 -0.20
CA ALA A 109 9.74 8.31 0.51
C ALA A 109 9.37 6.83 0.80
N LEU A 110 8.95 6.10 -0.25
CA LEU A 110 8.70 4.67 -0.17
C LEU A 110 10.02 3.94 0.11
N ARG A 111 10.08 3.11 1.18
CA ARG A 111 11.24 2.26 1.41
C ARG A 111 11.45 1.32 0.23
N TRP A 112 12.64 1.38 -0.36
CA TRP A 112 12.95 0.58 -1.52
C TRP A 112 13.69 -0.70 -1.14
N ASP A 113 13.21 -1.79 -1.69
CA ASP A 113 13.86 -3.09 -1.67
C ASP A 113 13.89 -3.62 -3.11
N PRO A 114 15.07 -3.79 -3.72
CA PRO A 114 15.21 -4.26 -5.09
C PRO A 114 14.67 -5.67 -5.32
N ALA A 115 14.56 -6.49 -4.27
CA ALA A 115 13.97 -7.81 -4.37
C ALA A 115 12.46 -7.77 -4.64
N THR A 116 11.79 -6.69 -4.23
CA THR A 116 10.33 -6.52 -4.32
C THR A 116 9.90 -5.51 -5.35
N LEU A 117 10.64 -4.43 -5.48
CA LEU A 117 10.38 -3.37 -6.45
C LEU A 117 11.60 -3.25 -7.37
N PRO A 118 11.56 -3.80 -8.59
CA PRO A 118 12.67 -3.69 -9.54
C PRO A 118 13.08 -2.24 -9.78
N LEU A 119 14.37 -2.01 -10.06
CA LEU A 119 14.94 -0.68 -10.27
C LEU A 119 14.11 0.17 -11.25
N ARG A 120 13.71 -0.39 -12.38
CA ARG A 120 12.87 0.30 -13.37
C ARG A 120 11.53 0.77 -12.82
N ALA A 121 10.94 0.03 -11.88
CA ALA A 121 9.67 0.41 -11.23
C ALA A 121 9.91 1.45 -10.13
N ALA A 122 10.99 1.32 -9.36
CA ALA A 122 11.38 2.27 -8.32
C ALA A 122 11.63 3.68 -8.86
N THR A 123 12.05 3.78 -10.12
CA THR A 123 12.31 5.07 -10.81
C THR A 123 11.08 5.63 -11.54
N GLN A 124 9.92 4.99 -11.43
CA GLN A 124 8.66 5.49 -11.99
C GLN A 124 7.81 6.17 -10.89
N PRO A 125 7.64 7.50 -10.91
CA PRO A 125 6.95 8.24 -9.85
C PRO A 125 5.52 7.74 -9.60
N ARG A 126 4.79 7.40 -10.66
CA ARG A 126 3.42 6.91 -10.54
C ARG A 126 3.34 5.58 -9.75
N ILE A 127 4.30 4.69 -9.94
CA ILE A 127 4.38 3.42 -9.23
C ILE A 127 4.70 3.66 -7.75
N THR A 128 5.73 4.46 -7.47
CA THR A 128 6.16 4.75 -6.09
C THR A 128 5.10 5.54 -5.31
N ILE A 129 4.40 6.50 -5.94
CA ILE A 129 3.29 7.22 -5.31
C ILE A 129 2.16 6.26 -4.97
N ASN A 130 1.80 5.38 -5.89
CA ASN A 130 0.69 4.44 -5.67
C ASN A 130 1.02 3.39 -4.59
N ALA A 131 2.23 2.85 -4.57
CA ALA A 131 2.67 1.92 -3.53
C ALA A 131 2.72 2.60 -2.15
N ALA A 132 3.24 3.82 -2.05
CA ALA A 132 3.28 4.57 -0.81
C ALA A 132 1.87 5.01 -0.34
N ALA A 133 0.98 5.39 -1.26
CA ALA A 133 -0.41 5.71 -0.94
C ALA A 133 -1.15 4.49 -0.37
N TYR A 134 -0.91 3.33 -0.94
CA TYR A 134 -1.43 2.07 -0.42
C TYR A 134 -0.96 1.80 1.01
N GLN A 135 0.36 1.87 1.26
CA GLN A 135 0.90 1.68 2.62
C GLN A 135 0.30 2.68 3.62
N LEU A 136 0.11 3.93 3.20
CA LEU A 136 -0.53 4.96 4.01
C LEU A 136 -1.99 4.62 4.33
N ALA A 137 -2.77 4.20 3.33
CA ALA A 137 -4.18 3.82 3.51
C ALA A 137 -4.31 2.67 4.53
N VAL A 138 -3.46 1.64 4.39
CA VAL A 138 -3.42 0.52 5.34
C VAL A 138 -3.05 1.00 6.75
N ALA A 139 -2.06 1.86 6.88
CA ALA A 139 -1.63 2.39 8.18
C ALA A 139 -2.74 3.24 8.85
N LEU A 140 -3.49 4.01 8.09
CA LEU A 140 -4.60 4.84 8.61
C LEU A 140 -5.83 4.02 9.01
N GLN A 141 -6.07 2.88 8.34
CA GLN A 141 -7.15 1.94 8.70
C GLN A 141 -6.76 1.04 9.87
N ALA A 142 -5.49 0.95 10.19
CA ALA A 142 -4.95 0.20 11.33
C ALA A 142 -5.15 0.97 12.65
N THR A 143 -6.39 1.18 13.09
CA THR A 143 -6.64 1.42 14.52
C THR A 143 -6.20 0.17 15.29
N PRO A 144 -5.43 0.29 16.39
CA PRO A 144 -5.06 -0.85 17.20
C PRO A 144 -6.33 -1.46 17.81
N ARG A 145 -6.89 -2.46 17.16
CA ARG A 145 -7.84 -3.35 17.82
C ARG A 145 -6.99 -4.24 18.73
N GLY A 146 -7.38 -4.30 20.00
CA GLY A 146 -6.67 -5.02 21.05
C GLY A 146 -6.31 -6.48 20.75
N PRO A 147 -5.81 -7.25 21.75
CA PRO A 147 -5.27 -8.57 21.54
C PRO A 147 -6.22 -9.45 20.76
N PHE A 148 -5.65 -10.20 19.84
CA PHE A 148 -6.31 -11.06 18.87
C PHE A 148 -7.41 -11.92 19.50
N THR A 149 -8.65 -11.50 19.41
CA THR A 149 -9.81 -12.36 19.67
C THR A 149 -10.06 -13.21 18.43
N ARG A 150 -10.16 -14.52 18.63
CA ARG A 150 -10.55 -15.46 17.57
C ARG A 150 -11.77 -14.92 16.85
N ILE A 151 -11.67 -14.69 15.55
CA ILE A 151 -12.80 -14.23 14.73
C ILE A 151 -13.84 -15.35 14.77
N PRO A 152 -15.11 -15.06 15.14
CA PRO A 152 -16.15 -16.08 15.11
C PRO A 152 -16.23 -16.72 13.72
N ALA A 153 -16.45 -18.03 13.68
CA ALA A 153 -16.62 -18.74 12.42
C ALA A 153 -17.75 -18.10 11.62
N ASP A 154 -17.46 -17.79 10.35
CA ASP A 154 -18.48 -17.28 9.44
C ASP A 154 -19.55 -18.35 9.22
N ARG A 155 -20.74 -18.12 9.80
CA ARG A 155 -21.92 -19.01 9.68
C ARG A 155 -22.81 -18.62 8.51
N GLY A 156 -22.30 -17.78 7.57
CA GLY A 156 -23.08 -17.45 6.38
C GLY A 156 -23.64 -18.71 5.71
N PRO A 157 -24.79 -18.64 5.02
CA PRO A 157 -25.41 -19.79 4.39
C PRO A 157 -24.40 -20.44 3.43
N PRO A 158 -24.39 -21.79 3.36
CA PRO A 158 -23.51 -22.48 2.42
C PRO A 158 -23.84 -22.00 1.01
N ILE A 159 -22.83 -21.45 0.32
CA ILE A 159 -23.04 -20.97 -1.03
C ILE A 159 -23.09 -22.20 -1.95
N SER A 160 -24.23 -22.36 -2.59
CA SER A 160 -24.44 -23.44 -3.54
C SER A 160 -23.36 -23.40 -4.63
N ARG A 161 -22.72 -24.55 -4.92
CA ARG A 161 -21.73 -24.70 -6.00
C ARG A 161 -22.22 -24.23 -7.38
N ASN A 162 -23.55 -24.15 -7.57
CA ASN A 162 -24.18 -23.66 -8.78
C ASN A 162 -24.12 -22.12 -8.96
N ARG A 163 -23.62 -21.36 -7.97
CA ARG A 163 -23.56 -19.90 -8.06
C ARG A 163 -22.41 -19.38 -8.91
N TYR A 164 -21.36 -20.19 -9.10
CA TYR A 164 -20.18 -19.82 -9.88
C TYR A 164 -19.97 -20.85 -11.02
N PRO A 165 -20.18 -20.46 -12.28
CA PRO A 165 -19.88 -21.32 -13.43
C PRO A 165 -18.38 -21.62 -13.53
N ALA A 166 -17.99 -22.69 -14.23
CA ALA A 166 -16.59 -23.14 -14.35
C ALA A 166 -15.61 -22.09 -14.95
N ALA A 167 -16.14 -21.05 -15.59
CA ALA A 167 -15.41 -19.88 -16.09
C ALA A 167 -15.79 -18.60 -15.33
N ALA A 168 -16.04 -18.70 -14.00
CA ALA A 168 -16.48 -17.57 -13.22
C ALA A 168 -15.48 -16.41 -13.28
N ASN A 169 -15.99 -15.23 -13.58
CA ASN A 169 -15.22 -14.00 -13.46
C ASN A 169 -15.07 -13.65 -11.98
N TRP A 170 -13.97 -14.07 -11.38
CA TRP A 170 -13.68 -13.80 -9.96
C TRP A 170 -13.47 -12.33 -9.64
N SER A 171 -13.38 -11.45 -10.65
CA SER A 171 -13.10 -10.03 -10.43
C SER A 171 -14.14 -9.36 -9.55
N GLU A 172 -15.44 -9.53 -9.82
CA GLU A 172 -16.50 -8.93 -9.02
C GLU A 172 -16.51 -9.43 -7.59
N LEU A 173 -16.28 -10.73 -7.39
CA LEU A 173 -16.20 -11.33 -6.06
C LEU A 173 -15.00 -10.77 -5.29
N ILE A 174 -13.84 -10.69 -5.93
CA ILE A 174 -12.60 -10.18 -5.33
C ILE A 174 -12.76 -8.70 -4.98
N GLU A 175 -13.32 -7.88 -5.88
CA GLU A 175 -13.55 -6.46 -5.65
C GLU A 175 -14.50 -6.24 -4.46
N ARG A 176 -15.60 -6.99 -4.39
CA ARG A 176 -16.55 -6.91 -3.28
C ARG A 176 -15.91 -7.33 -1.95
N VAL A 177 -15.26 -8.49 -1.88
CA VAL A 177 -14.63 -8.99 -0.65
C VAL A 177 -13.47 -8.08 -0.22
N ALA A 178 -12.67 -7.60 -1.15
CA ALA A 178 -11.59 -6.67 -0.86
C ALA A 178 -12.12 -5.35 -0.25
N ALA A 179 -13.21 -4.80 -0.80
CA ALA A 179 -13.86 -3.61 -0.27
C ALA A 179 -14.42 -3.82 1.13
N GLU A 180 -15.11 -4.95 1.37
CA GLU A 180 -15.66 -5.31 2.68
C GLU A 180 -14.58 -5.51 3.76
N GLU A 181 -13.44 -6.08 3.40
CA GLU A 181 -12.30 -6.30 4.30
C GLU A 181 -11.29 -5.13 4.32
N GLY A 182 -11.58 -4.04 3.58
CA GLY A 182 -10.79 -2.81 3.58
C GLY A 182 -9.42 -2.95 2.90
N LEU A 183 -9.29 -3.83 1.92
CA LEU A 183 -8.04 -4.00 1.15
C LEU A 183 -8.21 -3.56 -0.30
N PRO A 184 -7.11 -3.10 -0.96
CA PRO A 184 -7.14 -2.86 -2.39
C PRO A 184 -7.38 -4.16 -3.17
N ALA A 185 -8.41 -4.17 -4.02
CA ALA A 185 -8.72 -5.32 -4.86
C ALA A 185 -7.51 -5.78 -5.72
N ALA A 186 -6.69 -4.82 -6.19
CA ALA A 186 -5.48 -5.13 -6.95
C ALA A 186 -4.49 -6.01 -6.18
N LEU A 187 -4.37 -5.82 -4.86
CA LEU A 187 -3.50 -6.66 -4.03
C LEU A 187 -4.09 -8.06 -3.83
N VAL A 188 -5.39 -8.16 -3.54
CA VAL A 188 -6.07 -9.44 -3.38
C VAL A 188 -5.97 -10.26 -4.68
N HIS A 189 -6.21 -9.63 -5.82
CA HIS A 189 -6.00 -10.23 -7.13
C HIS A 189 -4.56 -10.74 -7.35
N ALA A 190 -3.55 -9.95 -6.95
CA ALA A 190 -2.16 -10.36 -7.11
C ALA A 190 -1.82 -11.61 -6.29
N VAL A 191 -2.37 -11.71 -5.08
CA VAL A 191 -2.21 -12.89 -4.22
C VAL A 191 -2.94 -14.09 -4.85
N VAL A 192 -4.21 -13.95 -5.24
CA VAL A 192 -4.99 -15.03 -5.87
C VAL A 192 -4.32 -15.53 -7.15
N ALA A 193 -3.78 -14.63 -7.98
CA ALA A 193 -3.07 -15.01 -9.21
C ALA A 193 -1.82 -15.87 -8.93
N VAL A 194 -1.10 -15.57 -7.85
CA VAL A 194 0.12 -16.32 -7.49
C VAL A 194 -0.21 -17.61 -6.76
N GLU A 195 -1.24 -17.62 -5.90
CA GLU A 195 -1.63 -18.78 -5.10
C GLU A 195 -2.28 -19.88 -5.92
N SER A 196 -3.30 -19.54 -6.69
CA SER A 196 -4.13 -20.53 -7.37
C SER A 196 -4.25 -20.33 -8.88
N ARG A 197 -3.77 -19.20 -9.44
CA ARG A 197 -4.10 -18.77 -10.82
C ARG A 197 -5.62 -18.68 -11.03
N TYR A 198 -6.36 -18.26 -10.00
CA TYR A 198 -7.82 -18.19 -9.98
C TYR A 198 -8.54 -19.55 -10.03
N ASP A 199 -7.84 -20.66 -9.75
CA ASP A 199 -8.45 -21.97 -9.60
C ASP A 199 -8.98 -22.15 -8.17
N ASP A 200 -10.31 -22.11 -8.00
CA ASP A 200 -10.99 -22.30 -6.73
C ASP A 200 -10.87 -23.73 -6.16
N ARG A 201 -10.46 -24.70 -7.00
CA ARG A 201 -10.26 -26.09 -6.63
C ARG A 201 -8.80 -26.45 -6.38
N ALA A 202 -7.88 -25.49 -6.54
CA ALA A 202 -6.48 -25.73 -6.36
C ALA A 202 -6.17 -26.34 -4.98
N VAL A 203 -5.41 -27.41 -4.97
CA VAL A 203 -4.90 -28.07 -3.76
C VAL A 203 -3.40 -28.24 -3.88
N SER A 204 -2.65 -27.69 -2.93
CA SER A 204 -1.20 -27.83 -2.92
C SER A 204 -0.77 -29.19 -2.33
N PRO A 205 0.45 -29.67 -2.62
CA PRO A 205 1.00 -30.88 -1.97
C PRO A 205 1.06 -30.79 -0.44
N LYS A 206 1.11 -29.57 0.11
CA LYS A 206 1.12 -29.30 1.56
C LYS A 206 -0.28 -29.20 2.17
N GLY A 207 -1.35 -29.35 1.37
CA GLY A 207 -2.75 -29.28 1.83
C GLY A 207 -3.35 -27.88 1.91
N ALA A 208 -2.74 -26.88 1.32
CA ALA A 208 -3.37 -25.58 1.11
C ALA A 208 -4.47 -25.69 0.03
N VAL A 209 -5.57 -24.95 0.19
CA VAL A 209 -6.78 -25.14 -0.63
C VAL A 209 -7.37 -23.80 -1.09
N GLY A 210 -7.89 -23.78 -2.32
CA GLY A 210 -8.77 -22.75 -2.86
C GLY A 210 -8.06 -21.53 -3.42
N LEU A 211 -8.82 -20.49 -3.74
CA LEU A 211 -8.34 -19.28 -4.42
C LEU A 211 -7.13 -18.63 -3.74
N MET A 212 -7.09 -18.63 -2.40
CA MET A 212 -6.04 -18.01 -1.61
C MET A 212 -5.16 -19.03 -0.86
N GLN A 213 -5.23 -20.31 -1.25
CA GLN A 213 -4.36 -21.40 -0.77
C GLN A 213 -4.20 -21.43 0.76
N LEU A 214 -5.31 -21.48 1.48
CA LEU A 214 -5.28 -21.46 2.93
C LEU A 214 -4.97 -22.84 3.53
N MET A 215 -3.95 -22.86 4.40
CA MET A 215 -3.69 -24.00 5.29
C MET A 215 -4.81 -24.15 6.33
N PRO A 216 -5.08 -25.37 6.84
CA PRO A 216 -6.17 -25.62 7.80
C PRO A 216 -6.14 -24.68 9.00
N GLU A 217 -4.98 -24.54 9.62
CA GLU A 217 -4.79 -23.74 10.85
C GLU A 217 -5.01 -22.24 10.57
N THR A 218 -4.52 -21.76 9.44
CA THR A 218 -4.73 -20.36 8.99
C THR A 218 -6.21 -20.12 8.72
N ALA A 219 -6.88 -21.03 8.02
CA ALA A 219 -8.30 -20.93 7.73
C ALA A 219 -9.13 -20.81 9.03
N GLU A 220 -8.93 -21.72 9.98
CA GLU A 220 -9.63 -21.72 11.27
C GLU A 220 -9.36 -20.43 12.07
N ARG A 221 -8.12 -19.97 12.10
CA ARG A 221 -7.73 -18.72 12.77
C ARG A 221 -8.48 -17.51 12.22
N PHE A 222 -8.78 -17.50 10.93
CA PHE A 222 -9.50 -16.41 10.26
C PHE A 222 -10.99 -16.68 10.01
N GLY A 223 -11.56 -17.61 10.77
CA GLY A 223 -13.00 -17.86 10.83
C GLY A 223 -13.54 -18.80 9.76
N LEU A 224 -12.66 -19.55 9.05
CA LEU A 224 -13.06 -20.50 8.03
C LEU A 224 -12.89 -21.94 8.55
N PRO A 225 -13.99 -22.68 8.80
CA PRO A 225 -13.91 -24.10 9.17
C PRO A 225 -13.18 -24.92 8.10
N ARG A 226 -12.43 -25.95 8.52
CA ARG A 226 -11.66 -26.83 7.62
C ARG A 226 -12.48 -27.37 6.45
N ALA A 227 -13.71 -27.81 6.72
CA ALA A 227 -14.60 -28.36 5.71
C ALA A 227 -15.10 -27.34 4.69
N ALA A 228 -15.01 -26.03 5.01
CA ALA A 228 -15.49 -24.95 4.15
C ALA A 228 -14.37 -24.30 3.30
N ARG A 229 -13.12 -24.78 3.38
CA ARG A 229 -11.99 -24.19 2.65
C ARG A 229 -12.12 -24.21 1.13
N THR A 230 -12.93 -25.12 0.60
CA THR A 230 -13.23 -25.23 -0.84
C THR A 230 -14.35 -24.30 -1.30
N ASP A 231 -15.02 -23.57 -0.38
CA ASP A 231 -15.98 -22.55 -0.74
C ASP A 231 -15.24 -21.29 -1.20
N PRO A 232 -15.42 -20.84 -2.45
CA PRO A 232 -14.59 -19.78 -3.04
C PRO A 232 -14.72 -18.44 -2.30
N GLU A 233 -15.94 -18.02 -1.93
CA GLU A 233 -16.17 -16.74 -1.26
C GLU A 233 -15.64 -16.77 0.17
N ARG A 234 -15.86 -17.86 0.90
CA ARG A 234 -15.36 -18.01 2.27
C ARG A 234 -13.84 -18.11 2.30
N ASN A 235 -13.26 -18.82 1.35
CA ASN A 235 -11.80 -18.92 1.19
C ASN A 235 -11.20 -17.54 0.90
N LEU A 236 -11.76 -16.82 -0.07
CA LEU A 236 -11.33 -15.48 -0.43
C LEU A 236 -11.44 -14.51 0.77
N ARG A 237 -12.55 -14.55 1.50
CA ARG A 237 -12.78 -13.70 2.67
C ARG A 237 -11.76 -13.98 3.78
N ALA A 238 -11.55 -15.24 4.14
CA ALA A 238 -10.59 -15.63 5.18
C ALA A 238 -9.15 -15.29 4.78
N GLY A 239 -8.77 -15.52 3.53
CA GLY A 239 -7.44 -15.16 3.03
C GLY A 239 -7.20 -13.66 2.97
N THR A 240 -8.22 -12.89 2.57
CA THR A 240 -8.16 -11.41 2.58
C THR A 240 -8.04 -10.87 4.01
N ARG A 241 -8.76 -11.44 4.99
CA ARG A 241 -8.61 -11.11 6.41
C ARG A 241 -7.21 -11.41 6.94
N TYR A 242 -6.64 -12.58 6.58
CA TYR A 242 -5.28 -12.94 6.95
C TYR A 242 -4.28 -11.94 6.37
N LEU A 243 -4.38 -11.62 5.09
CA LEU A 243 -3.53 -10.63 4.43
C LEU A 243 -3.65 -9.25 5.09
N GLY A 244 -4.87 -8.80 5.39
CA GLY A 244 -5.12 -7.55 6.11
C GLY A 244 -4.55 -7.56 7.54
N TRP A 245 -4.62 -8.70 8.22
CA TRP A 245 -4.00 -8.87 9.53
C TRP A 245 -2.47 -8.78 9.44
N LEU A 246 -1.84 -9.44 8.46
CA LEU A 246 -0.38 -9.36 8.23
C LEU A 246 0.08 -7.94 7.94
N LEU A 247 -0.67 -7.19 7.15
CA LEU A 247 -0.36 -5.79 6.88
C LEU A 247 -0.36 -4.94 8.17
N ARG A 248 -1.34 -5.15 9.06
CA ARG A 248 -1.35 -4.49 10.37
C ARG A 248 -0.21 -4.98 11.27
N TYR A 249 0.05 -6.28 11.28
CA TYR A 249 1.10 -6.90 12.09
C TYR A 249 2.49 -6.37 11.75
N PHE A 250 2.75 -6.13 10.46
CA PHE A 250 4.00 -5.55 9.96
C PHE A 250 3.94 -4.03 9.75
N ASN A 251 3.03 -3.32 10.42
CA ASN A 251 2.93 -1.86 10.39
C ASN A 251 2.79 -1.28 8.97
N GLY A 252 2.04 -1.94 8.09
CA GLY A 252 1.82 -1.54 6.70
C GLY A 252 2.96 -1.90 5.75
N ASP A 253 3.99 -2.61 6.19
CA ASP A 253 5.03 -3.11 5.28
C ASP A 253 4.45 -4.22 4.40
N LEU A 254 4.14 -3.85 3.16
CA LEU A 254 3.54 -4.73 2.17
C LEU A 254 4.43 -5.94 1.88
N THR A 255 5.73 -5.72 1.81
CA THR A 255 6.72 -6.75 1.49
C THR A 255 6.76 -7.83 2.57
N LEU A 256 6.82 -7.40 3.83
CA LEU A 256 6.82 -8.31 4.96
C LEU A 256 5.46 -9.01 5.12
N ALA A 257 4.35 -8.33 4.81
CA ALA A 257 3.02 -8.94 4.81
C ALA A 257 2.91 -10.05 3.76
N ILE A 258 3.39 -9.81 2.54
CA ILE A 258 3.43 -10.84 1.48
C ILE A 258 4.38 -11.98 1.87
N ALA A 259 5.55 -11.68 2.42
CA ALA A 259 6.47 -12.71 2.91
C ALA A 259 5.85 -13.54 4.04
N GLY A 260 5.16 -12.88 4.97
CA GLY A 260 4.42 -13.51 6.06
C GLY A 260 3.26 -14.38 5.58
N TYR A 261 2.60 -13.99 4.50
CA TYR A 261 1.53 -14.79 3.90
C TYR A 261 2.04 -16.17 3.43
N ASN A 262 3.20 -16.19 2.76
CA ASN A 262 3.81 -17.42 2.27
C ASN A 262 4.56 -18.21 3.35
N ALA A 263 5.40 -17.54 4.14
CA ALA A 263 6.30 -18.21 5.09
C ALA A 263 5.72 -18.35 6.51
N GLY A 264 4.70 -17.57 6.84
CA GLY A 264 4.21 -17.36 8.20
C GLY A 264 4.93 -16.21 8.91
N GLU A 265 4.19 -15.41 9.66
CA GLU A 265 4.68 -14.22 10.36
C GLU A 265 5.84 -14.51 11.33
N HIS A 266 5.78 -15.64 12.04
CA HIS A 266 6.83 -16.01 12.99
C HIS A 266 8.18 -16.27 12.32
N ARG A 267 8.20 -16.71 11.06
CA ARG A 267 9.45 -16.86 10.32
C ARG A 267 10.01 -15.51 9.93
N VAL A 268 9.17 -14.57 9.52
CA VAL A 268 9.59 -13.19 9.22
C VAL A 268 10.15 -12.52 10.48
N ASP A 269 9.51 -12.68 11.64
CA ASP A 269 10.03 -12.14 12.91
C ASP A 269 11.36 -12.77 13.30
N ARG A 270 11.52 -14.10 13.15
CA ARG A 270 12.78 -14.82 13.44
C ARG A 270 13.96 -14.29 12.62
N TYR A 271 13.70 -13.80 11.43
CA TYR A 271 14.71 -13.16 10.58
C TYR A 271 14.75 -11.63 10.75
N GLY A 272 14.38 -11.14 11.94
CA GLY A 272 14.51 -9.72 12.28
C GLY A 272 13.62 -8.79 11.46
N ARG A 273 12.42 -9.26 11.11
CA ARG A 273 11.49 -8.54 10.20
C ARG A 273 12.14 -8.23 8.85
N GLN A 274 12.73 -9.23 8.26
CA GLN A 274 13.24 -9.25 6.90
C GLN A 274 12.58 -10.40 6.13
N ILE A 275 12.63 -10.34 4.80
CA ILE A 275 12.18 -11.48 3.99
C ILE A 275 13.10 -12.67 4.32
N PRO A 276 12.55 -13.81 4.79
CA PRO A 276 13.36 -14.98 5.07
C PRO A 276 14.18 -15.41 3.83
N PRO A 277 15.42 -15.90 4.01
CA PRO A 277 16.27 -16.31 2.89
C PRO A 277 15.84 -17.64 2.28
N TYR A 278 14.55 -17.87 2.19
CA TYR A 278 13.96 -19.02 1.52
C TYR A 278 13.71 -18.67 0.04
N PRO A 279 14.28 -19.41 -0.93
CA PRO A 279 14.08 -19.13 -2.35
C PRO A 279 12.61 -19.07 -2.74
N GLU A 280 11.77 -19.95 -2.18
CA GLU A 280 10.32 -19.99 -2.39
C GLU A 280 9.68 -18.65 -1.97
N THR A 281 9.94 -18.18 -0.74
CA THR A 281 9.35 -16.95 -0.21
C THR A 281 9.84 -15.71 -0.98
N GLN A 282 11.12 -15.64 -1.29
CA GLN A 282 11.66 -14.53 -2.09
C GLN A 282 11.05 -14.49 -3.49
N GLN A 283 10.89 -15.65 -4.13
CA GLN A 283 10.23 -15.73 -5.43
C GLN A 283 8.74 -15.37 -5.34
N TYR A 284 8.06 -15.83 -4.30
CA TYR A 284 6.66 -15.53 -4.02
C TYR A 284 6.44 -14.01 -3.92
N VAL A 285 7.24 -13.33 -3.09
CA VAL A 285 7.16 -11.87 -2.93
C VAL A 285 7.36 -11.17 -4.27
N ARG A 286 8.39 -11.55 -5.05
CA ARG A 286 8.63 -10.95 -6.38
C ARG A 286 7.42 -11.15 -7.32
N ARG A 287 6.82 -12.35 -7.32
CA ARG A 287 5.67 -12.66 -8.18
C ARG A 287 4.44 -11.84 -7.79
N VAL A 288 4.09 -11.78 -6.51
CA VAL A 288 2.93 -11.00 -6.05
C VAL A 288 3.10 -9.51 -6.36
N VAL A 289 4.28 -8.94 -6.09
CA VAL A 289 4.57 -7.53 -6.41
C VAL A 289 4.52 -7.27 -7.91
N ALA A 290 5.02 -8.19 -8.74
CA ALA A 290 4.94 -8.06 -10.19
C ALA A 290 3.48 -8.10 -10.71
N HIS A 291 2.64 -9.00 -10.17
CA HIS A 291 1.20 -9.03 -10.50
C HIS A 291 0.47 -7.76 -10.04
N LEU A 292 0.79 -7.28 -8.83
CA LEU A 292 0.24 -6.04 -8.31
C LEU A 292 0.60 -4.84 -9.21
N ALA A 293 1.87 -4.72 -9.61
CA ALA A 293 2.33 -3.65 -10.48
C ALA A 293 1.61 -3.66 -11.85
N ARG A 294 1.44 -4.83 -12.47
CA ARG A 294 0.70 -4.97 -13.73
C ARG A 294 -0.76 -4.49 -13.59
N ARG A 295 -1.45 -4.94 -12.55
CA ARG A 295 -2.84 -4.51 -12.34
C ARG A 295 -2.98 -3.02 -12.06
N ILE A 296 -2.04 -2.43 -11.35
CA ILE A 296 -1.99 -0.98 -11.12
C ILE A 296 -1.82 -0.22 -12.45
N ASN A 297 -1.06 -0.79 -13.39
CA ASN A 297 -0.84 -0.21 -14.72
C ASN A 297 -2.02 -0.43 -15.69
N GLY A 298 -3.05 -1.17 -15.28
CA GLY A 298 -4.22 -1.47 -16.11
C GLY A 298 -3.98 -2.57 -17.15
N GLU A 299 -2.93 -3.38 -16.98
CA GLU A 299 -2.66 -4.52 -17.83
C GLU A 299 -3.66 -5.65 -17.51
N PRO A 300 -4.22 -6.34 -18.53
CA PRO A 300 -5.12 -7.45 -18.30
C PRO A 300 -4.41 -8.60 -17.55
N PRO A 301 -5.15 -9.45 -16.83
CA PRO A 301 -4.58 -10.65 -16.21
C PRO A 301 -4.01 -11.56 -17.31
N SER A 302 -2.75 -11.93 -17.15
CA SER A 302 -2.07 -12.92 -18.01
C SER A 302 -2.42 -14.33 -17.58
#